data_99636f74f17b583a1e36db019a71d3cd
#
_entry.id   99636f74f17b583a1e36db019a71d3cd
#
_cell.length_a   1.000
_cell.length_b   1.000
_cell.length_c   1.000
_cell.angle_alpha   90.00
_cell.angle_beta   90.00
_cell.angle_gamma   90.00
#
_symmetry.space_group_name_H-M   'P 1'
#
loop_
_entity.id
_entity.type
_entity.pdbx_description
1 polymer ?
#
loop_
_entity_poly.entity_id
_entity_poly.type
_entity_poly.pdbx_seq_one_letter_code
_entity_poly.pdbx_strand_id
1 'polypeptide(L)'
;MKGLSSYTRDNSFIVRMTDTDLSNRDISGAKESFSELTEFLTRFPDSQYATYAKQRNIYLRNMIARNELAAADYYVSVDAHIAAIRRANYVIENIPNSSENYRALKILEASYESLGYVELLEDTQKIIMINYKNEQSKKSEDNSGWSWNFLKSSKPVSSD
;
A
#
# COMPACT_ATOMS: atom_id res chain seq x y z
N MET A 1 -21.06 15.43 -7.08
CA MET A 1 -19.82 16.09 -6.58
C MET A 1 -19.48 15.75 -5.11
N LYS A 2 -20.22 14.85 -4.45
CA LYS A 2 -19.98 14.46 -3.05
C LYS A 2 -18.58 13.87 -2.82
N GLY A 3 -18.07 12.99 -3.71
CA GLY A 3 -16.77 12.33 -3.56
C GLY A 3 -15.57 13.26 -3.49
N LEU A 4 -15.63 14.44 -4.11
CA LEU A 4 -14.59 15.47 -4.00
C LEU A 4 -14.69 16.23 -2.68
N SER A 5 -15.91 16.44 -2.18
CA SER A 5 -16.14 17.14 -0.91
C SER A 5 -15.62 16.33 0.29
N SER A 6 -15.85 15.01 0.32
CA SER A 6 -15.34 14.13 1.36
C SER A 6 -13.81 14.13 1.41
N TYR A 7 -13.15 14.11 0.24
CA TYR A 7 -11.70 14.17 0.14
C TYR A 7 -11.11 15.50 0.60
N THR A 8 -11.73 16.64 0.25
CA THR A 8 -11.19 17.97 0.60
C THR A 8 -11.34 18.31 2.07
N ARG A 9 -12.28 17.69 2.78
CA ARG A 9 -12.48 17.90 4.22
C ARG A 9 -11.22 17.56 5.04
N ASP A 10 -10.50 16.51 4.66
CA ASP A 10 -9.30 16.05 5.37
C ASP A 10 -8.01 16.70 4.87
N ASN A 11 -8.10 17.44 3.76
CA ASN A 11 -6.95 18.08 3.12
C ASN A 11 -6.79 19.54 3.56
N SER A 12 -6.77 19.78 4.87
CA SER A 12 -6.61 21.13 5.42
C SER A 12 -5.22 21.69 5.09
N PHE A 13 -5.11 23.03 5.06
CA PHE A 13 -3.87 23.75 4.80
C PHE A 13 -2.70 23.31 5.70
N ILE A 14 -2.99 22.95 6.95
CA ILE A 14 -2.01 22.48 7.95
C ILE A 14 -1.41 21.12 7.52
N VAL A 15 -2.20 20.22 6.91
CA VAL A 15 -1.73 18.92 6.41
C VAL A 15 -0.76 19.09 5.24
N ARG A 16 -0.91 20.14 4.44
CA ARG A 16 0.00 20.47 3.34
C ARG A 16 1.34 21.03 3.80
N MET A 17 1.38 21.67 4.96
CA MET A 17 2.61 22.23 5.54
C MET A 17 3.44 21.20 6.31
N THR A 18 2.82 20.14 6.80
CA THR A 18 3.53 19.01 7.42
C THR A 18 3.70 17.95 6.35
N ASP A 19 4.91 17.57 6.04
CA ASP A 19 5.28 16.46 5.13
C ASP A 19 4.88 15.11 5.77
N THR A 20 3.65 15.05 6.28
CA THR A 20 3.11 13.91 7.00
C THR A 20 2.54 12.93 5.98
N ASP A 21 3.08 11.74 5.94
CA ASP A 21 2.55 10.65 5.12
C ASP A 21 1.07 10.39 5.46
N LEU A 22 0.19 10.77 4.53
CA LEU A 22 -1.27 10.62 4.66
C LEU A 22 -1.70 9.14 4.79
N SER A 23 -0.82 8.20 4.46
CA SER A 23 -1.10 6.76 4.57
C SER A 23 -1.27 6.29 6.02
N ASN A 24 -0.71 7.03 6.99
CA ASN A 24 -0.77 6.70 8.42
C ASN A 24 -1.90 7.42 9.18
N ARG A 25 -2.79 8.16 8.49
CA ARG A 25 -3.91 8.88 9.10
C ARG A 25 -5.23 8.15 8.88
N ASP A 26 -6.28 8.64 9.54
CA ASP A 26 -7.65 8.19 9.27
C ASP A 26 -8.00 8.47 7.80
N ILE A 27 -8.25 7.41 7.06
CA ILE A 27 -8.57 7.41 5.62
C ILE A 27 -10.05 7.16 5.35
N SER A 28 -10.93 7.29 6.33
CA SER A 28 -12.36 7.06 6.15
C SER A 28 -12.96 7.94 5.06
N GLY A 29 -12.63 9.23 5.05
CA GLY A 29 -13.03 10.16 3.98
C GLY A 29 -12.47 9.78 2.60
N ALA A 30 -11.27 9.21 2.54
CA ALA A 30 -10.70 8.70 1.29
C ALA A 30 -11.43 7.46 0.76
N LYS A 31 -11.81 6.53 1.64
CA LYS A 31 -12.60 5.33 1.29
C LYS A 31 -13.99 5.73 0.78
N GLU A 32 -14.66 6.65 1.46
CA GLU A 32 -15.96 7.19 1.02
C GLU A 32 -15.84 7.83 -0.36
N SER A 33 -14.87 8.74 -0.55
CA SER A 33 -14.62 9.40 -1.83
C SER A 33 -14.28 8.42 -2.95
N PHE A 34 -13.49 7.39 -2.67
CA PHE A 34 -13.17 6.32 -3.62
C PHE A 34 -14.42 5.57 -4.07
N SER A 35 -15.31 5.21 -3.13
CA SER A 35 -16.56 4.53 -3.43
C SER A 35 -17.49 5.39 -4.30
N GLU A 36 -17.69 6.67 -3.93
CA GLU A 36 -18.53 7.62 -4.69
C GLU A 36 -18.00 7.88 -6.10
N LEU A 37 -16.67 8.01 -6.26
CA LEU A 37 -16.07 8.20 -7.58
C LEU A 37 -16.16 6.93 -8.43
N THR A 38 -16.06 5.76 -7.83
CA THR A 38 -16.23 4.47 -8.53
C THR A 38 -17.67 4.34 -9.04
N GLU A 39 -18.66 4.66 -8.20
CA GLU A 39 -20.07 4.67 -8.60
C GLU A 39 -20.32 5.70 -9.73
N PHE A 40 -19.76 6.90 -9.61
CA PHE A 40 -19.85 7.92 -10.65
C PHE A 40 -19.31 7.42 -12.00
N LEU A 41 -18.13 6.80 -12.01
CA LEU A 41 -17.48 6.30 -13.22
C LEU A 41 -18.26 5.13 -13.85
N THR A 42 -18.95 4.34 -13.04
CA THR A 42 -19.81 3.25 -13.52
C THR A 42 -21.08 3.79 -14.16
N ARG A 43 -21.70 4.82 -13.57
CA ARG A 43 -22.95 5.40 -14.05
C ARG A 43 -22.76 6.36 -15.23
N PHE A 44 -21.63 7.07 -15.28
CA PHE A 44 -21.39 8.15 -16.24
C PHE A 44 -20.00 8.04 -16.89
N PRO A 45 -19.69 6.93 -17.59
CA PRO A 45 -18.36 6.68 -18.16
C PRO A 45 -17.93 7.72 -19.20
N ASP A 46 -18.88 8.31 -19.92
CA ASP A 46 -18.64 9.27 -21.01
C ASP A 46 -18.78 10.74 -20.57
N SER A 47 -18.90 10.98 -19.28
CA SER A 47 -18.96 12.35 -18.74
C SER A 47 -17.67 13.11 -19.03
N GLN A 48 -17.79 14.42 -19.32
CA GLN A 48 -16.62 15.31 -19.43
C GLN A 48 -15.72 15.29 -18.19
N TYR A 49 -16.23 14.89 -17.04
CA TYR A 49 -15.49 14.77 -15.79
C TYR A 49 -14.88 13.36 -15.56
N ALA A 50 -15.19 12.39 -16.43
CA ALA A 50 -14.78 11.00 -16.22
C ALA A 50 -13.24 10.85 -16.19
N THR A 51 -12.50 11.56 -17.04
CA THR A 51 -11.04 11.52 -17.06
C THR A 51 -10.44 12.01 -15.74
N TYR A 52 -10.93 13.13 -15.23
CA TYR A 52 -10.48 13.65 -13.93
C TYR A 52 -10.85 12.72 -12.77
N ALA A 53 -12.08 12.20 -12.78
CA ALA A 53 -12.55 11.25 -11.78
C ALA A 53 -11.72 9.95 -11.76
N LYS A 54 -11.32 9.42 -12.94
CA LYS A 54 -10.43 8.25 -13.07
C LYS A 54 -9.08 8.50 -12.43
N GLN A 55 -8.42 9.61 -12.73
CA GLN A 55 -7.13 9.96 -12.16
C GLN A 55 -7.21 10.08 -10.63
N ARG A 56 -8.27 10.72 -10.13
CA ARG A 56 -8.49 10.87 -8.70
C ARG A 56 -8.78 9.54 -8.01
N ASN A 57 -9.56 8.68 -8.65
CA ASN A 57 -9.86 7.34 -8.16
C ASN A 57 -8.59 6.48 -8.05
N ILE A 58 -7.68 6.53 -9.06
CA ILE A 58 -6.38 5.84 -9.03
C ILE A 58 -5.53 6.32 -7.84
N TYR A 59 -5.47 7.63 -7.62
CA TYR A 59 -4.74 8.20 -6.49
C TYR A 59 -5.27 7.71 -5.14
N LEU A 60 -6.60 7.79 -4.93
CA LEU A 60 -7.25 7.33 -3.70
C LEU A 60 -7.05 5.83 -3.47
N ARG A 61 -7.19 5.03 -4.53
CA ARG A 61 -6.94 3.59 -4.49
C ARG A 61 -5.54 3.27 -3.96
N ASN A 62 -4.51 3.89 -4.53
CA ASN A 62 -3.13 3.65 -4.11
C ASN A 62 -2.87 4.18 -2.69
N MET A 63 -3.50 5.29 -2.28
CA MET A 63 -3.40 5.82 -0.93
C MET A 63 -4.02 4.86 0.10
N ILE A 64 -5.20 4.32 -0.18
CA ILE A 64 -5.87 3.33 0.68
C ILE A 64 -5.01 2.06 0.81
N ALA A 65 -4.48 1.57 -0.32
CA ALA A 65 -3.60 0.39 -0.31
C ALA A 65 -2.35 0.62 0.55
N ARG A 66 -1.70 1.78 0.42
CA ARG A 66 -0.51 2.14 1.24
C ARG A 66 -0.83 2.17 2.73
N ASN A 67 -1.96 2.72 3.13
CA ASN A 67 -2.38 2.76 4.53
C ASN A 67 -2.59 1.35 5.09
N GLU A 68 -3.27 0.46 4.36
CA GLU A 68 -3.48 -0.93 4.78
C GLU A 68 -2.14 -1.68 4.91
N LEU A 69 -1.21 -1.45 3.96
CA LEU A 69 0.11 -2.10 4.01
C LEU A 69 1.04 -1.49 5.06
N ALA A 70 0.91 -0.22 5.41
CA ALA A 70 1.62 0.36 6.54
C ALA A 70 1.23 -0.33 7.86
N ALA A 71 -0.07 -0.63 8.03
CA ALA A 71 -0.54 -1.44 9.15
C ALA A 71 -0.01 -2.88 9.09
N ALA A 72 0.07 -3.48 7.88
CA ALA A 72 0.64 -4.82 7.70
C ALA A 72 2.11 -4.87 8.09
N ASP A 73 2.92 -3.89 7.69
CA ASP A 73 4.35 -3.80 8.05
C ASP A 73 4.53 -3.68 9.57
N TYR A 74 3.68 -2.89 10.23
CA TYR A 74 3.69 -2.83 11.69
C TYR A 74 3.42 -4.20 12.31
N TYR A 75 2.43 -4.96 11.80
CA TYR A 75 2.15 -6.30 12.30
C TYR A 75 3.32 -7.27 12.04
N VAL A 76 4.00 -7.18 10.91
CA VAL A 76 5.23 -7.96 10.66
C VAL A 76 6.30 -7.59 11.68
N SER A 77 6.48 -6.32 12.00
CA SER A 77 7.53 -5.86 12.94
C SER A 77 7.32 -6.34 14.40
N VAL A 78 6.09 -6.74 14.74
CA VAL A 78 5.74 -7.29 16.07
C VAL A 78 5.40 -8.78 16.01
N ASP A 79 5.87 -9.49 14.97
CA ASP A 79 5.67 -10.93 14.73
C ASP A 79 4.20 -11.38 14.67
N ALA A 80 3.27 -10.44 14.44
CA ALA A 80 1.84 -10.71 14.31
C ALA A 80 1.48 -11.08 12.86
N HIS A 81 2.13 -12.09 12.29
CA HIS A 81 2.05 -12.47 10.88
C HIS A 81 0.64 -12.74 10.38
N ILE A 82 -0.25 -13.34 11.20
CA ILE A 82 -1.65 -13.57 10.81
C ILE A 82 -2.41 -12.24 10.57
N ALA A 83 -2.13 -11.23 11.37
CA ALA A 83 -2.74 -9.91 11.18
C ALA A 83 -2.17 -9.22 9.93
N ALA A 84 -0.87 -9.35 9.67
CA ALA A 84 -0.22 -8.86 8.46
C ALA A 84 -0.82 -9.49 7.19
N ILE A 85 -1.00 -10.83 7.18
CA ILE A 85 -1.63 -11.57 6.08
C ILE A 85 -3.05 -11.03 5.80
N ARG A 86 -3.85 -10.79 6.83
CA ARG A 86 -5.22 -10.25 6.64
C ARG A 86 -5.21 -8.89 5.97
N ARG A 87 -4.28 -7.99 6.33
CA ARG A 87 -4.15 -6.68 5.72
C ARG A 87 -3.66 -6.75 4.28
N ALA A 88 -2.66 -7.57 4.00
CA ALA A 88 -2.13 -7.75 2.66
C ALA A 88 -3.17 -8.39 1.72
N ASN A 89 -3.88 -9.43 2.16
CA ASN A 89 -4.97 -10.03 1.40
C ASN A 89 -6.10 -9.03 1.12
N TYR A 90 -6.46 -8.20 2.11
CA TYR A 90 -7.47 -7.16 1.90
C TYR A 90 -7.10 -6.25 0.71
N VAL A 91 -5.83 -5.87 0.58
CA VAL A 91 -5.37 -5.04 -0.55
C VAL A 91 -5.51 -5.79 -1.88
N ILE A 92 -5.09 -7.05 -1.94
CA ILE A 92 -5.15 -7.84 -3.18
C ILE A 92 -6.59 -8.07 -3.63
N GLU A 93 -7.49 -8.38 -2.70
CA GLU A 93 -8.88 -8.74 -2.99
C GLU A 93 -9.76 -7.52 -3.26
N ASN A 94 -9.61 -6.46 -2.46
CA ASN A 94 -10.54 -5.31 -2.48
C ASN A 94 -10.00 -4.09 -3.20
N ILE A 95 -8.69 -4.04 -3.47
CA ILE A 95 -8.02 -2.91 -4.11
C ILE A 95 -7.21 -3.38 -5.33
N PRO A 96 -7.85 -4.05 -6.30
CA PRO A 96 -7.16 -4.59 -7.46
C PRO A 96 -6.51 -3.48 -8.30
N ASN A 97 -5.44 -3.85 -9.01
CA ASN A 97 -4.68 -2.94 -9.87
C ASN A 97 -4.05 -1.74 -9.12
N SER A 98 -3.81 -1.86 -7.82
CA SER A 98 -3.00 -0.90 -7.09
C SER A 98 -1.52 -1.05 -7.43
N SER A 99 -0.77 0.06 -7.45
CA SER A 99 0.70 0.04 -7.52
C SER A 99 1.35 -0.69 -6.34
N GLU A 100 0.61 -0.87 -5.25
CA GLU A 100 1.08 -1.49 -4.02
C GLU A 100 0.91 -3.03 -3.99
N ASN A 101 0.30 -3.64 -5.02
CA ASN A 101 0.03 -5.09 -5.03
C ASN A 101 1.32 -5.93 -4.93
N TYR A 102 2.41 -5.48 -5.54
CA TYR A 102 3.71 -6.15 -5.40
C TYR A 102 4.20 -6.17 -3.95
N ARG A 103 4.07 -5.04 -3.24
CA ARG A 103 4.42 -4.93 -1.82
C ARG A 103 3.53 -5.83 -0.95
N ALA A 104 2.23 -5.89 -1.26
CA ALA A 104 1.30 -6.80 -0.58
C ALA A 104 1.75 -8.27 -0.71
N LEU A 105 2.11 -8.71 -1.92
CA LEU A 105 2.63 -10.05 -2.17
C LEU A 105 3.94 -10.33 -1.41
N LYS A 106 4.83 -9.35 -1.29
CA LYS A 106 6.08 -9.48 -0.52
C LYS A 106 5.83 -9.62 0.98
N ILE A 107 4.82 -8.94 1.52
CA ILE A 107 4.40 -9.10 2.93
C ILE A 107 3.80 -10.51 3.16
N LEU A 108 2.98 -11.01 2.21
CA LEU A 108 2.47 -12.38 2.28
C LEU A 108 3.59 -13.42 2.25
N GLU A 109 4.53 -13.28 1.30
CA GLU A 109 5.69 -14.16 1.19
C GLU A 109 6.46 -14.25 2.51
N ALA A 110 6.85 -13.11 3.09
CA ALA A 110 7.58 -13.07 4.36
C ALA A 110 6.77 -13.65 5.52
N SER A 111 5.46 -13.39 5.56
CA SER A 111 4.59 -13.89 6.62
C SER A 111 4.34 -15.39 6.52
N TYR A 112 4.16 -15.93 5.31
CA TYR A 112 3.99 -17.38 5.09
C TYR A 112 5.28 -18.13 5.39
N GLU A 113 6.44 -17.57 5.02
CA GLU A 113 7.75 -18.14 5.36
C GLU A 113 7.93 -18.23 6.87
N SER A 114 7.63 -17.15 7.62
CA SER A 114 7.74 -17.13 9.09
C SER A 114 6.80 -18.11 9.79
N LEU A 115 5.62 -18.37 9.21
CA LEU A 115 4.64 -19.31 9.76
C LEU A 115 4.83 -20.76 9.26
N GLY A 116 5.73 -21.01 8.32
CA GLY A 116 5.98 -22.33 7.74
C GLY A 116 4.84 -22.81 6.81
N TYR A 117 4.08 -21.91 6.21
CA TYR A 117 2.99 -22.24 5.26
C TYR A 117 3.54 -22.45 3.85
N VAL A 118 4.16 -23.60 3.61
CA VAL A 118 4.96 -23.91 2.42
C VAL A 118 4.14 -23.79 1.12
N GLU A 119 2.94 -24.33 1.06
CA GLU A 119 2.10 -24.28 -0.14
C GLU A 119 1.73 -22.83 -0.53
N LEU A 120 1.29 -22.03 0.45
CA LEU A 120 0.92 -20.63 0.22
C LEU A 120 2.15 -19.78 -0.14
N LEU A 121 3.31 -20.10 0.41
CA LEU A 121 4.57 -19.46 0.07
C LEU A 121 4.93 -19.72 -1.40
N GLU A 122 4.92 -20.98 -1.83
CA GLU A 122 5.22 -21.37 -3.21
C GLU A 122 4.27 -20.71 -4.21
N ASP A 123 2.97 -20.69 -3.92
CA ASP A 123 1.98 -20.07 -4.79
C ASP A 123 2.16 -18.55 -4.87
N THR A 124 2.45 -17.90 -3.75
CA THR A 124 2.76 -16.46 -3.73
C THR A 124 4.01 -16.15 -4.56
N GLN A 125 5.06 -16.96 -4.43
CA GLN A 125 6.28 -16.81 -5.22
C GLN A 125 6.05 -17.03 -6.71
N LYS A 126 5.23 -18.00 -7.12
CA LYS A 126 4.82 -18.18 -8.52
C LYS A 126 4.10 -16.95 -9.06
N ILE A 127 3.16 -16.37 -8.29
CA ILE A 127 2.44 -15.15 -8.68
C ILE A 127 3.42 -13.98 -8.88
N ILE A 128 4.35 -13.78 -7.96
CA ILE A 128 5.38 -12.75 -8.05
C ILE A 128 6.24 -12.97 -9.32
N MET A 129 6.70 -14.19 -9.56
CA MET A 129 7.53 -14.51 -10.70
C MET A 129 6.83 -14.25 -12.04
N ILE A 130 5.54 -14.59 -12.15
CA ILE A 130 4.78 -14.43 -13.40
C ILE A 130 4.48 -12.96 -13.67
N ASN A 131 4.02 -12.22 -12.66
CA ASN A 131 3.48 -10.87 -12.86
C ASN A 131 4.54 -9.76 -12.73
N TYR A 132 5.62 -9.99 -11.97
CA TYR A 132 6.59 -8.93 -11.59
C TYR A 132 8.04 -9.30 -11.93
N LYS A 133 8.25 -10.15 -12.93
CA LYS A 133 9.59 -10.57 -13.38
C LYS A 133 10.53 -9.38 -13.69
N ASN A 134 9.99 -8.30 -14.23
CA ASN A 134 10.74 -7.09 -14.57
C ASN A 134 11.09 -6.20 -13.37
N GLU A 135 10.35 -6.30 -12.26
CA GLU A 135 10.66 -5.54 -11.06
C GLU A 135 11.78 -6.18 -10.24
N GLN A 136 11.92 -7.49 -10.32
CA GLN A 136 13.04 -8.21 -9.70
C GLN A 136 14.38 -7.88 -10.37
N SER A 137 14.41 -7.70 -11.69
CA SER A 137 15.64 -7.33 -12.42
C SER A 137 16.08 -5.89 -12.15
N LYS A 138 15.16 -4.95 -11.94
CA LYS A 138 15.49 -3.57 -11.54
C LYS A 138 16.09 -3.48 -10.13
N LYS A 139 15.69 -4.34 -9.22
CA LYS A 139 16.20 -4.36 -7.83
C LYS A 139 17.62 -4.88 -7.72
N SER A 140 18.09 -5.67 -8.70
CA SER A 140 19.49 -6.14 -8.78
C SER A 140 20.44 -5.07 -9.29
N GLU A 141 19.96 -4.07 -10.03
CA GLU A 141 20.76 -2.95 -10.54
C GLU A 141 20.78 -1.75 -9.59
N ASP A 142 19.72 -1.54 -8.79
CA ASP A 142 19.61 -0.44 -7.82
C ASP A 142 19.99 -0.88 -6.39
N ASN A 143 21.15 -1.52 -6.26
CA ASN A 143 21.72 -1.91 -4.96
C ASN A 143 22.36 -0.71 -4.21
N SER A 144 21.97 0.53 -4.49
CA SER A 144 22.59 1.73 -3.94
C SER A 144 21.67 2.64 -3.12
N GLY A 145 20.55 2.19 -2.56
CA GLY A 145 19.71 3.19 -1.87
C GLY A 145 18.88 2.75 -0.67
N TRP A 146 18.48 1.51 -0.57
CA TRP A 146 17.66 1.06 0.56
C TRP A 146 18.24 -0.21 1.20
N SER A 147 19.35 -0.03 1.89
CA SER A 147 19.94 -1.09 2.68
C SER A 147 19.25 -1.17 4.05
N TRP A 148 18.81 -2.35 4.44
CA TRP A 148 18.42 -2.72 5.80
C TRP A 148 19.54 -2.47 6.86
N ASN A 149 20.69 -1.94 6.45
CA ASN A 149 21.80 -1.56 7.30
C ASN A 149 21.52 -0.33 8.18
N PHE A 150 20.45 0.42 7.94
CA PHE A 150 20.09 1.55 8.81
C PHE A 150 19.71 1.10 10.23
N LEU A 151 19.18 -0.12 10.41
CA LEU A 151 18.80 -0.65 11.72
C LEU A 151 19.98 -1.26 12.51
N LYS A 152 21.15 -1.41 11.91
CA LYS A 152 22.35 -1.95 12.60
C LYS A 152 23.34 -0.89 13.11
N SER A 153 23.09 0.39 12.85
CA SER A 153 24.04 1.48 13.15
C SER A 153 23.80 2.22 14.48
N SER A 154 22.94 1.73 15.36
CA SER A 154 22.88 2.27 16.74
C SER A 154 23.65 1.38 17.70
N LYS A 155 24.97 1.40 17.62
CA LYS A 155 25.80 0.97 18.76
C LYS A 155 25.74 2.09 19.82
N PRO A 156 25.51 1.78 21.10
CA PRO A 156 25.61 2.77 22.15
C PRO A 156 27.09 3.21 22.27
N VAL A 157 27.28 4.54 22.31
CA VAL A 157 28.56 5.14 22.62
C VAL A 157 28.92 4.73 24.04
N SER A 158 29.99 3.96 24.21
CA SER A 158 30.58 3.69 25.51
C SER A 158 31.19 4.98 26.02
N SER A 159 30.64 5.49 27.11
CA SER A 159 31.26 6.52 27.93
C SER A 159 32.48 5.90 28.69
N ASP A 160 33.67 6.34 28.36
CA ASP A 160 34.81 6.41 29.25
C ASP A 160 34.99 7.84 29.71
#